data_8a1ff2480a729ae351159859bae8ff28
#
_entry.id   8a1ff2480a729ae351159859bae8ff28
#
_cell.length_a   1.000
_cell.length_b   1.000
_cell.length_c   1.000
_cell.angle_alpha   90.00
_cell.angle_beta   90.00
_cell.angle_gamma   90.00
#
_symmetry.space_group_name_H-M   'P 1'
#
loop_
_entity.id
_entity.type
_entity.pdbx_description
1 polymer ?
#
loop_
_entity_poly.entity_id
_entity_poly.type
_entity_poly.pdbx_seq_one_letter_code
_entity_poly.pdbx_strand_id
1 'polypeptide(L)'
;MRRLFPNVYEGWLVVAASAFYITLTSGAINYGFGTIFLPLRAEFGWGVAATAFAFSLRQEASGIAAPFVGVINDRWGPQRTVALGVLILSGAVFGMSFIHSLWQFYAAMLLVSVGASSVGGPVGMAAVTTWFERRRARALALMTIGGGLAGVMVVPIAVMVDVLGWRGALRIEALVLLVAGVIPAFTTRFRPVDHPQPMDGLPQARTADGVPIAATPRWGIPVRQAVWTPSFAMLTFGLAGISFGTATVTVLQIPFLQSIGIPGPAAASSVAFYALSSVLGRLGFGFLADRYSKRLMMATCTAMIAVGLALLPFVHTIWEAFAVLLLLGPGFGGTVPVRAAMIADTYGTKYFGTLNGLVTFIRTIGSGLGPLVVGFVVDRTGFYTAGWLLASAVAGAGLVAVLVERPPEALRKQWREHAAAEGAATEAQATRSHA
;
A
#
# COMPACT_ATOMS: atom_id res chain seq x y z
N MET A 1 20.65 16.34 2.05
CA MET A 1 20.01 16.01 3.34
C MET A 1 20.99 15.55 4.42
N ARG A 2 22.03 14.77 4.12
CA ARG A 2 23.05 14.39 5.12
C ARG A 2 23.72 15.58 5.83
N ARG A 3 23.89 16.72 5.13
CA ARG A 3 24.40 17.96 5.75
C ARG A 3 23.43 18.66 6.71
N LEU A 4 22.12 18.39 6.58
CA LEU A 4 21.09 18.99 7.44
C LEU A 4 20.81 18.14 8.70
N PHE A 5 21.02 16.82 8.61
CA PHE A 5 20.74 15.86 9.69
C PHE A 5 21.89 14.87 9.86
N PRO A 6 23.09 15.30 10.30
CA PRO A 6 24.29 14.46 10.34
C PRO A 6 24.16 13.24 11.27
N ASN A 7 23.32 13.33 12.29
CA ASN A 7 23.17 12.28 13.32
C ASN A 7 21.98 11.33 13.06
N VAL A 8 21.21 11.52 11.99
CA VAL A 8 20.03 10.69 11.68
C VAL A 8 20.45 9.57 10.73
N TYR A 9 20.02 8.35 11.03
CA TYR A 9 20.16 7.23 10.10
C TYR A 9 19.40 7.50 8.80
N GLU A 10 20.09 7.41 7.66
CA GLU A 10 19.51 7.75 6.35
C GLU A 10 18.26 6.95 5.99
N GLY A 11 18.15 5.71 6.49
CA GLY A 11 16.95 4.89 6.32
C GLY A 11 15.67 5.57 6.84
N TRP A 12 15.75 6.33 7.94
CA TRP A 12 14.59 7.09 8.44
C TRP A 12 14.20 8.27 7.56
N LEU A 13 15.17 8.85 6.84
CA LEU A 13 14.87 9.88 5.83
C LEU A 13 14.11 9.27 4.63
N VAL A 14 14.47 8.05 4.23
CA VAL A 14 13.74 7.31 3.19
C VAL A 14 12.32 6.97 3.66
N VAL A 15 12.13 6.60 4.93
CA VAL A 15 10.80 6.38 5.53
C VAL A 15 9.98 7.67 5.50
N ALA A 16 10.54 8.79 5.96
CA ALA A 16 9.85 10.07 6.00
C ALA A 16 9.49 10.57 4.58
N ALA A 17 10.41 10.46 3.62
CA ALA A 17 10.16 10.80 2.22
C ALA A 17 9.04 9.94 1.62
N SER A 18 9.05 8.63 1.89
CA SER A 18 8.01 7.72 1.42
C SER A 18 6.66 7.97 2.09
N ALA A 19 6.65 8.28 3.39
CA ALA A 19 5.43 8.69 4.11
C ALA A 19 4.85 9.98 3.53
N PHE A 20 5.70 10.98 3.26
CA PHE A 20 5.31 12.24 2.64
C PHE A 20 4.68 12.01 1.26
N TYR A 21 5.27 11.13 0.42
CA TYR A 21 4.67 10.76 -0.87
C TYR A 21 3.30 10.13 -0.73
N ILE A 22 3.15 9.21 0.22
CA ILE A 22 1.85 8.57 0.45
C ILE A 22 0.83 9.61 0.90
N THR A 23 1.22 10.54 1.79
CA THR A 23 0.34 11.63 2.22
C THR A 23 -0.08 12.48 1.04
N LEU A 24 0.87 12.92 0.23
CA LEU A 24 0.63 13.80 -0.90
C LEU A 24 -0.26 13.14 -1.96
N THR A 25 0.08 11.92 -2.38
CA THR A 25 -0.66 11.21 -3.43
C THR A 25 -2.02 10.72 -2.97
N SER A 26 -2.13 10.22 -1.73
CA SER A 26 -3.43 9.80 -1.18
C SER A 26 -4.32 10.99 -0.89
N GLY A 27 -3.75 12.11 -0.40
CA GLY A 27 -4.49 13.35 -0.17
C GLY A 27 -5.07 13.91 -1.45
N ALA A 28 -4.20 14.10 -2.44
CA ALA A 28 -4.58 14.61 -3.74
C ALA A 28 -5.60 13.71 -4.46
N ILE A 29 -5.33 12.41 -4.55
CA ILE A 29 -6.00 11.52 -5.48
C ILE A 29 -7.10 10.69 -4.84
N ASN A 30 -6.92 10.18 -3.62
CA ASN A 30 -7.94 9.35 -3.00
C ASN A 30 -9.01 10.18 -2.27
N TYR A 31 -8.59 11.26 -1.61
CA TYR A 31 -9.48 12.11 -0.83
C TYR A 31 -9.86 13.40 -1.56
N GLY A 32 -8.91 14.07 -2.21
CA GLY A 32 -9.14 15.33 -2.92
C GLY A 32 -10.08 15.19 -4.10
N PHE A 33 -10.04 14.07 -4.81
CA PHE A 33 -10.93 13.80 -5.93
C PHE A 33 -12.43 13.84 -5.57
N GLY A 34 -12.79 13.52 -4.33
CA GLY A 34 -14.17 13.64 -3.87
C GLY A 34 -14.71 15.07 -3.96
N THR A 35 -13.86 16.07 -3.82
CA THR A 35 -14.23 17.49 -3.83
C THR A 35 -14.59 18.00 -5.21
N ILE A 36 -14.04 17.41 -6.27
CA ILE A 36 -14.32 17.79 -7.68
C ILE A 36 -15.50 17.03 -8.29
N PHE A 37 -16.01 15.99 -7.60
CA PHE A 37 -17.06 15.13 -8.13
C PHE A 37 -18.35 15.88 -8.48
N LEU A 38 -18.85 16.71 -7.56
CA LEU A 38 -20.07 17.50 -7.76
C LEU A 38 -19.86 18.62 -8.79
N PRO A 39 -18.78 19.43 -8.75
CA PRO A 39 -18.49 20.43 -9.78
C PRO A 39 -18.41 19.86 -11.21
N LEU A 40 -17.77 18.68 -11.39
CA LEU A 40 -17.71 18.02 -12.70
C LEU A 40 -19.09 17.65 -13.21
N ARG A 41 -19.92 17.07 -12.34
CA ARG A 41 -21.31 16.72 -12.71
C ARG A 41 -22.17 17.95 -13.04
N ALA A 42 -22.00 19.02 -12.28
CA ALA A 42 -22.72 20.25 -12.50
C ALA A 42 -22.36 20.89 -13.85
N GLU A 43 -21.11 20.87 -14.25
CA GLU A 43 -20.64 21.47 -15.51
C GLU A 43 -20.98 20.64 -16.74
N PHE A 44 -20.77 19.31 -16.67
CA PHE A 44 -20.91 18.44 -17.84
C PHE A 44 -22.22 17.67 -17.92
N GLY A 45 -23.07 17.72 -16.89
CA GLY A 45 -24.30 16.95 -16.82
C GLY A 45 -24.11 15.43 -16.76
N TRP A 46 -22.91 14.95 -16.42
CA TRP A 46 -22.64 13.51 -16.38
C TRP A 46 -23.44 12.81 -15.28
N GLY A 47 -23.92 11.61 -15.60
CA GLY A 47 -24.60 10.77 -14.61
C GLY A 47 -23.68 10.36 -13.45
N VAL A 48 -24.29 10.10 -12.28
CA VAL A 48 -23.56 9.65 -11.07
C VAL A 48 -22.72 8.41 -11.37
N ALA A 49 -23.32 7.41 -12.03
CA ALA A 49 -22.66 6.15 -12.36
C ALA A 49 -21.43 6.34 -13.26
N ALA A 50 -21.56 7.16 -14.32
CA ALA A 50 -20.46 7.41 -15.26
C ALA A 50 -19.29 8.14 -14.58
N THR A 51 -19.60 9.12 -13.72
CA THR A 51 -18.55 9.84 -12.97
C THR A 51 -17.90 8.93 -11.93
N ALA A 52 -18.68 8.15 -11.18
CA ALA A 52 -18.19 7.20 -10.19
C ALA A 52 -17.35 6.07 -10.82
N PHE A 53 -17.70 5.62 -12.02
CA PHE A 53 -16.95 4.61 -12.77
C PHE A 53 -15.50 5.03 -13.03
N ALA A 54 -15.24 6.32 -13.26
CA ALA A 54 -13.87 6.82 -13.44
C ALA A 54 -12.98 6.57 -12.22
N PHE A 55 -13.55 6.66 -11.00
CA PHE A 55 -12.82 6.37 -9.77
C PHE A 55 -12.53 4.87 -9.62
N SER A 56 -13.51 4.03 -9.92
CA SER A 56 -13.33 2.58 -9.93
C SER A 56 -12.28 2.17 -10.98
N LEU A 57 -12.39 2.71 -12.19
CA LEU A 57 -11.44 2.48 -13.29
C LEU A 57 -10.00 2.84 -12.86
N ARG A 58 -9.81 3.99 -12.20
CA ARG A 58 -8.51 4.40 -11.66
C ARG A 58 -7.97 3.39 -10.65
N GLN A 59 -8.82 2.94 -9.73
CA GLN A 59 -8.42 2.01 -8.67
C GLN A 59 -7.96 0.67 -9.25
N GLU A 60 -8.75 0.11 -10.18
CA GLU A 60 -8.44 -1.16 -10.83
C GLU A 60 -7.21 -1.03 -11.75
N ALA A 61 -7.11 0.06 -12.52
CA ALA A 61 -5.96 0.33 -13.35
C ALA A 61 -4.66 0.49 -12.55
N SER A 62 -4.72 1.05 -11.34
CA SER A 62 -3.57 1.11 -10.43
C SER A 62 -3.07 -0.27 -10.01
N GLY A 63 -3.98 -1.21 -9.76
CA GLY A 63 -3.64 -2.61 -9.48
C GLY A 63 -2.99 -3.30 -10.69
N ILE A 64 -3.54 -3.08 -11.89
CA ILE A 64 -2.98 -3.63 -13.14
C ILE A 64 -1.59 -3.04 -13.44
N ALA A 65 -1.38 -1.75 -13.18
CA ALA A 65 -0.09 -1.09 -13.38
C ALA A 65 1.00 -1.53 -12.39
N ALA A 66 0.62 -2.01 -11.20
CA ALA A 66 1.55 -2.30 -10.10
C ALA A 66 2.67 -3.29 -10.45
N PRO A 67 2.46 -4.41 -11.17
CA PRO A 67 3.55 -5.31 -11.58
C PRO A 67 4.55 -4.65 -12.52
N PHE A 68 4.08 -3.86 -13.49
CA PHE A 68 4.93 -3.15 -14.45
C PHE A 68 5.79 -2.10 -13.77
N VAL A 69 5.18 -1.30 -12.88
CA VAL A 69 5.90 -0.33 -12.04
C VAL A 69 6.91 -1.06 -11.14
N GLY A 70 6.57 -2.23 -10.63
CA GLY A 70 7.47 -3.07 -9.85
C GLY A 70 8.71 -3.49 -10.63
N VAL A 71 8.56 -3.93 -11.88
CA VAL A 71 9.69 -4.28 -12.77
C VAL A 71 10.57 -3.07 -13.06
N ILE A 72 9.95 -1.91 -13.35
CA ILE A 72 10.68 -0.65 -13.58
C ILE A 72 11.47 -0.27 -12.33
N ASN A 73 10.84 -0.34 -11.16
CA ASN A 73 11.48 -0.04 -9.88
C ASN A 73 12.66 -0.96 -9.56
N ASP A 74 12.52 -2.27 -9.82
CA ASP A 74 13.59 -3.23 -9.56
C ASP A 74 14.79 -3.05 -10.50
N ARG A 75 14.56 -2.59 -11.76
CA ARG A 75 15.60 -2.36 -12.77
C ARG A 75 16.25 -0.98 -12.68
N TRP A 76 15.44 0.07 -12.53
CA TRP A 76 15.91 1.46 -12.62
C TRP A 76 16.12 2.13 -11.25
N GLY A 77 15.62 1.47 -10.20
CA GLY A 77 15.64 1.95 -8.83
C GLY A 77 14.51 2.94 -8.51
N PRO A 78 14.25 3.14 -7.20
CA PRO A 78 13.10 3.93 -6.75
C PRO A 78 13.19 5.42 -7.13
N GLN A 79 14.38 6.00 -7.17
CA GLN A 79 14.55 7.43 -7.51
C GLN A 79 14.00 7.76 -8.90
N ARG A 80 14.40 6.98 -9.91
CA ARG A 80 13.97 7.20 -11.30
C ARG A 80 12.49 6.88 -11.47
N THR A 81 12.03 5.79 -10.85
CA THR A 81 10.63 5.37 -10.89
C THR A 81 9.72 6.43 -10.28
N VAL A 82 10.09 6.97 -9.12
CA VAL A 82 9.33 8.05 -8.46
C VAL A 82 9.37 9.34 -9.26
N ALA A 83 10.54 9.73 -9.80
CA ALA A 83 10.65 10.94 -10.61
C ALA A 83 9.75 10.89 -11.85
N LEU A 84 9.77 9.77 -12.58
CA LEU A 84 8.86 9.54 -13.71
C LEU A 84 7.40 9.52 -13.27
N GLY A 85 7.11 8.87 -12.14
CA GLY A 85 5.77 8.83 -11.58
C GLY A 85 5.22 10.21 -11.21
N VAL A 86 6.06 11.07 -10.61
CA VAL A 86 5.70 12.46 -10.30
C VAL A 86 5.37 13.25 -11.57
N LEU A 87 6.20 13.11 -12.62
CA LEU A 87 5.96 13.79 -13.90
C LEU A 87 4.66 13.30 -14.56
N ILE A 88 4.43 11.98 -14.61
CA ILE A 88 3.20 11.42 -15.19
C ILE A 88 2.00 11.86 -14.37
N LEU A 89 2.07 11.77 -13.03
CA LEU A 89 0.97 12.10 -12.14
C LEU A 89 0.60 13.59 -12.22
N SER A 90 1.59 14.47 -12.06
CA SER A 90 1.36 15.93 -12.14
C SER A 90 0.88 16.35 -13.53
N GLY A 91 1.46 15.78 -14.59
CA GLY A 91 1.01 16.02 -15.97
C GLY A 91 -0.42 15.52 -16.22
N ALA A 92 -0.80 14.36 -15.69
CA ALA A 92 -2.16 13.83 -15.81
C ALA A 92 -3.19 14.68 -15.05
N VAL A 93 -2.87 15.10 -13.81
CA VAL A 93 -3.73 16.00 -13.01
C VAL A 93 -3.84 17.38 -13.68
N PHE A 94 -2.75 17.92 -14.22
CA PHE A 94 -2.78 19.16 -14.98
C PHE A 94 -3.62 19.02 -16.24
N GLY A 95 -3.40 17.97 -17.03
CA GLY A 95 -4.18 17.67 -18.26
C GLY A 95 -5.66 17.51 -17.98
N MET A 96 -6.01 16.98 -16.80
CA MET A 96 -7.41 16.85 -16.39
C MET A 96 -8.12 18.20 -16.21
N SER A 97 -7.39 19.30 -15.98
CA SER A 97 -8.00 20.64 -15.93
C SER A 97 -8.50 21.14 -17.30
N PHE A 98 -8.19 20.45 -18.40
CA PHE A 98 -8.56 20.80 -19.78
C PHE A 98 -9.58 19.83 -20.38
N ILE A 99 -10.15 18.91 -19.62
CA ILE A 99 -11.12 17.95 -20.15
C ILE A 99 -12.43 18.65 -20.51
N HIS A 100 -13.06 18.14 -21.59
CA HIS A 100 -14.37 18.57 -22.09
C HIS A 100 -15.31 17.38 -22.37
N SER A 101 -14.82 16.13 -22.22
CA SER A 101 -15.62 14.93 -22.47
C SER A 101 -15.33 13.84 -21.43
N LEU A 102 -16.30 12.94 -21.25
CA LEU A 102 -16.20 11.81 -20.34
C LEU A 102 -15.05 10.87 -20.68
N TRP A 103 -14.77 10.67 -21.98
CA TRP A 103 -13.65 9.83 -22.42
C TRP A 103 -12.29 10.43 -22.09
N GLN A 104 -12.14 11.76 -22.21
CA GLN A 104 -10.93 12.46 -21.77
C GLN A 104 -10.74 12.31 -20.26
N PHE A 105 -11.82 12.36 -19.48
CA PHE A 105 -11.79 12.12 -18.05
C PHE A 105 -11.30 10.69 -17.72
N TYR A 106 -11.85 9.67 -18.40
CA TYR A 106 -11.39 8.29 -18.22
C TYR A 106 -9.92 8.10 -18.60
N ALA A 107 -9.49 8.67 -19.72
CA ALA A 107 -8.09 8.62 -20.14
C ALA A 107 -7.15 9.30 -19.13
N ALA A 108 -7.54 10.47 -18.62
CA ALA A 108 -6.78 11.16 -17.58
C ALA A 108 -6.70 10.31 -16.28
N MET A 109 -7.81 9.66 -15.88
CA MET A 109 -7.82 8.76 -14.73
C MET A 109 -6.90 7.55 -14.87
N LEU A 110 -6.79 6.98 -16.07
CA LEU A 110 -5.83 5.91 -16.37
C LEU A 110 -4.38 6.40 -16.23
N LEU A 111 -4.06 7.58 -16.73
CA LEU A 111 -2.73 8.18 -16.55
C LEU A 111 -2.42 8.49 -15.09
N VAL A 112 -3.40 9.04 -14.35
CA VAL A 112 -3.31 9.26 -12.91
C VAL A 112 -3.01 7.96 -12.18
N SER A 113 -3.63 6.83 -12.57
CA SER A 113 -3.40 5.53 -11.93
C SER A 113 -1.97 5.03 -12.10
N VAL A 114 -1.39 5.18 -13.30
CA VAL A 114 0.01 4.81 -13.58
C VAL A 114 0.97 5.68 -12.77
N GLY A 115 0.77 7.00 -12.80
CA GLY A 115 1.58 7.94 -12.03
C GLY A 115 1.49 7.67 -10.52
N ALA A 116 0.27 7.49 -9.98
CA ALA A 116 0.05 7.19 -8.57
C ALA A 116 0.68 5.86 -8.12
N SER A 117 0.63 4.83 -8.96
CA SER A 117 1.30 3.54 -8.68
C SER A 117 2.82 3.69 -8.62
N SER A 118 3.40 4.59 -9.42
CA SER A 118 4.84 4.82 -9.49
C SER A 118 5.37 5.69 -8.34
N VAL A 119 4.54 6.58 -7.79
CA VAL A 119 4.90 7.46 -6.67
C VAL A 119 4.47 6.86 -5.32
N GLY A 120 3.45 6.00 -5.32
CA GLY A 120 2.78 5.52 -4.13
C GLY A 120 3.53 4.48 -3.31
N GLY A 121 2.76 3.85 -2.41
CA GLY A 121 3.26 2.91 -1.41
C GLY A 121 4.20 1.80 -1.90
N PRO A 122 3.93 1.09 -3.02
CA PRO A 122 4.76 -0.04 -3.45
C PRO A 122 6.24 0.30 -3.67
N VAL A 123 6.53 1.42 -4.33
CA VAL A 123 7.91 1.86 -4.63
C VAL A 123 8.63 2.28 -3.34
N GLY A 124 7.97 3.05 -2.48
CA GLY A 124 8.50 3.42 -1.17
C GLY A 124 8.74 2.20 -0.27
N MET A 125 7.83 1.23 -0.27
CA MET A 125 8.01 -0.03 0.46
C MET A 125 9.23 -0.80 -0.03
N ALA A 126 9.45 -0.87 -1.35
CA ALA A 126 10.63 -1.50 -1.91
C ALA A 126 11.93 -0.80 -1.46
N ALA A 127 11.94 0.53 -1.42
CA ALA A 127 13.08 1.28 -0.93
C ALA A 127 13.33 1.00 0.56
N VAL A 128 12.32 1.18 1.41
CA VAL A 128 12.41 1.00 2.88
C VAL A 128 12.89 -0.41 3.24
N THR A 129 12.42 -1.45 2.54
CA THR A 129 12.84 -2.85 2.83
C THR A 129 14.32 -3.11 2.62
N THR A 130 15.03 -2.27 1.87
CA THR A 130 16.49 -2.39 1.68
C THR A 130 17.30 -1.71 2.79
N TRP A 131 16.71 -0.79 3.55
CA TRP A 131 17.37 -0.07 4.63
C TRP A 131 17.20 -0.76 6.00
N PHE A 132 16.12 -1.54 6.15
CA PHE A 132 15.75 -2.15 7.42
C PHE A 132 15.58 -3.67 7.28
N GLU A 133 16.14 -4.41 8.25
CA GLU A 133 15.96 -5.85 8.36
C GLU A 133 15.25 -6.20 9.68
N ARG A 134 15.82 -5.84 10.82
CA ARG A 134 15.24 -6.10 12.15
C ARG A 134 14.05 -5.20 12.47
N ARG A 135 14.09 -3.93 12.01
CA ARG A 135 13.04 -2.92 12.25
C ARG A 135 12.16 -2.68 11.03
N ARG A 136 12.11 -3.65 10.09
CA ARG A 136 11.43 -3.50 8.80
C ARG A 136 9.95 -3.22 8.95
N ALA A 137 9.24 -3.97 9.81
CA ALA A 137 7.81 -3.79 9.99
C ALA A 137 7.48 -2.43 10.63
N ARG A 138 8.28 -1.95 11.59
CA ARG A 138 8.14 -0.60 12.16
C ARG A 138 8.37 0.49 11.12
N ALA A 139 9.42 0.36 10.32
CA ALA A 139 9.74 1.33 9.29
C ALA A 139 8.62 1.43 8.25
N LEU A 140 8.07 0.29 7.82
CA LEU A 140 6.91 0.21 6.93
C LEU A 140 5.63 0.74 7.59
N ALA A 141 5.42 0.50 8.88
CA ALA A 141 4.30 1.04 9.62
C ALA A 141 4.33 2.58 9.66
N LEU A 142 5.48 3.15 10.05
CA LEU A 142 5.67 4.61 10.08
C LEU A 142 5.50 5.24 8.70
N MET A 143 6.03 4.60 7.65
CA MET A 143 5.83 5.03 6.28
C MET A 143 4.33 5.08 5.90
N THR A 144 3.57 4.07 6.27
CA THR A 144 2.15 3.95 5.88
C THR A 144 1.19 4.84 6.68
N ILE A 145 1.63 5.45 7.79
CA ILE A 145 0.87 6.49 8.50
C ILE A 145 0.53 7.66 7.56
N GLY A 146 1.40 7.96 6.59
CA GLY A 146 1.14 8.97 5.58
C GLY A 146 -0.22 8.84 4.90
N GLY A 147 -0.70 7.59 4.69
CA GLY A 147 -2.05 7.35 4.17
C GLY A 147 -3.18 7.80 5.11
N GLY A 148 -2.97 7.73 6.41
CA GLY A 148 -3.93 8.25 7.41
C GLY A 148 -3.92 9.78 7.48
N LEU A 149 -2.73 10.39 7.43
CA LEU A 149 -2.56 11.84 7.43
C LEU A 149 -3.09 12.51 6.15
N ALA A 150 -3.21 11.76 5.07
CA ALA A 150 -3.70 12.25 3.78
C ALA A 150 -5.11 12.87 3.85
N GLY A 151 -5.95 12.43 4.79
CA GLY A 151 -7.28 12.99 5.00
C GLY A 151 -7.28 14.48 5.37
N VAL A 152 -6.21 14.98 6.00
CA VAL A 152 -6.06 16.40 6.36
C VAL A 152 -6.00 17.30 5.12
N MET A 153 -5.56 16.75 3.97
CA MET A 153 -5.45 17.51 2.72
C MET A 153 -6.80 17.79 2.05
N VAL A 154 -7.87 17.13 2.45
CA VAL A 154 -9.21 17.33 1.85
C VAL A 154 -9.71 18.75 2.04
N VAL A 155 -9.53 19.30 3.24
CA VAL A 155 -10.02 20.66 3.58
C VAL A 155 -9.37 21.74 2.70
N PRO A 156 -8.04 21.88 2.61
CA PRO A 156 -7.42 22.85 1.71
C PRO A 156 -7.78 22.62 0.23
N ILE A 157 -7.95 21.37 -0.23
CA ILE A 157 -8.37 21.10 -1.60
C ILE A 157 -9.81 21.56 -1.83
N ALA A 158 -10.72 21.30 -0.89
CA ALA A 158 -12.12 21.78 -0.99
C ALA A 158 -12.17 23.32 -1.05
N VAL A 159 -11.42 24.02 -0.19
CA VAL A 159 -11.33 25.48 -0.24
C VAL A 159 -10.78 25.98 -1.60
N MET A 160 -9.77 25.31 -2.15
CA MET A 160 -9.26 25.65 -3.48
C MET A 160 -10.32 25.46 -4.57
N VAL A 161 -11.13 24.40 -4.49
CA VAL A 161 -12.22 24.14 -5.42
C VAL A 161 -13.30 25.23 -5.32
N ASP A 162 -13.65 25.65 -4.11
CA ASP A 162 -14.66 26.70 -3.87
C ASP A 162 -14.21 28.07 -4.37
N VAL A 163 -12.92 28.42 -4.19
CA VAL A 163 -12.40 29.76 -4.52
C VAL A 163 -11.96 29.86 -5.99
N LEU A 164 -11.32 28.82 -6.54
CA LEU A 164 -10.67 28.85 -7.86
C LEU A 164 -11.41 28.00 -8.92
N GLY A 165 -12.49 27.34 -8.53
CA GLY A 165 -13.12 26.31 -9.31
C GLY A 165 -12.26 25.04 -9.40
N TRP A 166 -12.87 23.92 -9.83
CA TRP A 166 -12.19 22.63 -9.89
C TRP A 166 -11.00 22.61 -10.87
N ARG A 167 -11.07 23.38 -11.98
CA ARG A 167 -9.94 23.49 -12.93
C ARG A 167 -8.74 24.22 -12.32
N GLY A 168 -8.98 25.32 -11.60
CA GLY A 168 -7.94 26.05 -10.89
C GLY A 168 -7.31 25.22 -9.78
N ALA A 169 -8.13 24.50 -9.00
CA ALA A 169 -7.68 23.61 -7.95
C ALA A 169 -6.77 22.51 -8.51
N LEU A 170 -7.15 21.83 -9.60
CA LEU A 170 -6.33 20.80 -10.25
C LEU A 170 -4.99 21.32 -10.77
N ARG A 171 -4.93 22.56 -11.30
CA ARG A 171 -3.66 23.18 -11.77
C ARG A 171 -2.71 23.43 -10.61
N ILE A 172 -3.22 23.96 -9.50
CA ILE A 172 -2.42 24.17 -8.27
C ILE A 172 -1.99 22.82 -7.70
N GLU A 173 -2.90 21.86 -7.62
CA GLU A 173 -2.60 20.52 -7.14
C GLU A 173 -1.51 19.84 -7.98
N ALA A 174 -1.56 19.94 -9.30
CA ALA A 174 -0.53 19.44 -10.21
C ALA A 174 0.83 20.10 -9.94
N LEU A 175 0.85 21.42 -9.72
CA LEU A 175 2.08 22.15 -9.38
C LEU A 175 2.63 21.71 -8.02
N VAL A 176 1.77 21.56 -7.01
CA VAL A 176 2.16 21.07 -5.68
C VAL A 176 2.73 19.64 -5.78
N LEU A 177 2.06 18.75 -6.53
CA LEU A 177 2.54 17.38 -6.78
C LEU A 177 3.91 17.39 -7.46
N LEU A 178 4.11 18.25 -8.45
CA LEU A 178 5.39 18.37 -9.16
C LEU A 178 6.49 18.89 -8.23
N VAL A 179 6.29 20.03 -7.61
CA VAL A 179 7.33 20.71 -6.80
C VAL A 179 7.62 19.91 -5.53
N ALA A 180 6.59 19.54 -4.76
CA ALA A 180 6.75 18.78 -3.54
C ALA A 180 7.19 17.33 -3.80
N GLY A 181 6.84 16.77 -4.96
CA GLY A 181 7.23 15.42 -5.36
C GLY A 181 8.70 15.28 -5.77
N VAL A 182 9.31 16.33 -6.32
CA VAL A 182 10.73 16.29 -6.75
C VAL A 182 11.68 16.10 -5.58
N ILE A 183 11.43 16.74 -4.44
CA ILE A 183 12.34 16.71 -3.27
C ILE A 183 12.52 15.27 -2.73
N PRO A 184 11.46 14.52 -2.41
CA PRO A 184 11.59 13.13 -1.97
C PRO A 184 12.12 12.18 -3.06
N ALA A 185 11.95 12.47 -4.37
CA ALA A 185 12.48 11.64 -5.44
C ALA A 185 13.99 11.44 -5.30
N PHE A 186 14.72 12.49 -4.89
CA PHE A 186 16.17 12.39 -4.66
C PHE A 186 16.55 11.65 -3.37
N THR A 187 15.63 11.49 -2.43
CA THR A 187 15.89 10.84 -1.13
C THR A 187 15.43 9.39 -1.09
N THR A 188 14.41 9.02 -1.87
CA THR A 188 13.88 7.65 -1.92
C THR A 188 14.77 6.79 -2.80
N ARG A 189 15.70 6.06 -2.19
CA ARG A 189 16.67 5.20 -2.90
C ARG A 189 16.83 3.85 -2.23
N PHE A 190 17.29 2.86 -2.97
CA PHE A 190 17.78 1.62 -2.37
C PHE A 190 19.05 1.90 -1.56
N ARG A 191 19.24 1.14 -0.50
CA ARG A 191 20.48 1.21 0.27
C ARG A 191 21.64 0.70 -0.58
N PRO A 192 22.73 1.48 -0.78
CA PRO A 192 23.95 0.99 -1.41
C PRO A 192 24.60 -0.10 -0.57
N VAL A 193 25.28 -1.04 -1.22
CA VAL A 193 25.96 -2.17 -0.52
C VAL A 193 27.08 -1.66 0.37
N ASP A 194 27.83 -0.67 -0.10
CA ASP A 194 28.98 -0.03 0.54
C ASP A 194 28.61 1.16 1.43
N HIS A 195 27.34 1.26 1.85
CA HIS A 195 26.87 2.40 2.64
C HIS A 195 27.57 2.42 4.01
N PRO A 196 28.14 3.59 4.44
CA PRO A 196 28.94 3.70 5.65
C PRO A 196 28.16 3.46 6.94
N GLN A 197 26.82 3.65 6.93
CA GLN A 197 25.98 3.34 8.07
C GLN A 197 25.49 1.89 7.98
N PRO A 198 25.52 1.13 9.09
CA PRO A 198 25.03 -0.25 9.10
C PRO A 198 23.51 -0.32 8.86
N MET A 199 23.02 -1.52 8.49
CA MET A 199 21.61 -1.79 8.34
C MET A 199 20.86 -1.51 9.66
N ASP A 200 19.63 -1.00 9.60
CA ASP A 200 18.86 -0.57 10.78
C ASP A 200 19.49 0.58 11.60
N GLY A 201 20.61 1.16 11.20
CA GLY A 201 21.40 2.09 12.01
C GLY A 201 21.96 1.45 13.29
N LEU A 202 22.01 0.12 13.35
CA LEU A 202 22.57 -0.63 14.48
C LEU A 202 24.06 -0.91 14.23
N PRO A 203 24.88 -1.03 15.29
CA PRO A 203 26.29 -1.41 15.13
C PRO A 203 26.43 -2.67 14.29
N GLN A 204 27.34 -2.64 13.31
CA GLN A 204 27.64 -3.80 12.48
C GLN A 204 28.18 -4.93 13.37
N ALA A 205 27.69 -6.15 13.17
CA ALA A 205 28.31 -7.31 13.77
C ALA A 205 29.76 -7.38 13.27
N ARG A 206 30.71 -7.62 14.19
CA ARG A 206 32.13 -7.80 13.88
C ARG A 206 32.47 -9.25 14.06
N THR A 207 33.43 -9.74 13.28
CA THR A 207 34.08 -11.03 13.54
C THR A 207 34.81 -11.01 14.89
N ALA A 208 35.22 -12.16 15.39
CA ALA A 208 36.05 -12.25 16.62
C ALA A 208 37.30 -11.37 16.55
N ASP A 209 37.85 -11.17 15.36
CA ASP A 209 39.01 -10.34 15.05
C ASP A 209 38.70 -8.85 14.86
N GLY A 210 37.46 -8.41 15.16
CA GLY A 210 37.05 -7.01 15.09
C GLY A 210 36.75 -6.48 13.67
N VAL A 211 36.84 -7.30 12.64
CA VAL A 211 36.56 -6.93 11.26
C VAL A 211 35.04 -6.79 11.07
N PRO A 212 34.53 -5.69 10.48
CA PRO A 212 33.11 -5.56 10.20
C PRO A 212 32.67 -6.66 9.25
N ILE A 213 31.62 -7.39 9.60
CA ILE A 213 31.01 -8.37 8.70
C ILE A 213 30.38 -7.57 7.53
N ALA A 214 30.82 -7.85 6.31
CA ALA A 214 30.32 -7.17 5.10
C ALA A 214 28.80 -7.23 5.03
N ALA A 215 28.18 -6.17 4.54
CA ALA A 215 26.74 -6.14 4.37
C ALA A 215 26.33 -7.24 3.39
N THR A 216 25.42 -8.10 3.80
CA THR A 216 24.91 -9.19 2.95
C THR A 216 24.37 -8.61 1.64
N PRO A 217 24.84 -9.08 0.46
CA PRO A 217 24.32 -8.62 -0.81
C PRO A 217 22.79 -8.78 -0.88
N ARG A 218 22.15 -7.93 -1.67
CA ARG A 218 20.69 -8.00 -1.86
C ARG A 218 20.34 -9.34 -2.53
N TRP A 219 19.79 -10.26 -1.77
CA TRP A 219 19.34 -11.54 -2.27
C TRP A 219 17.86 -11.48 -2.68
N GLY A 220 17.43 -12.40 -3.52
CA GLY A 220 16.02 -12.54 -3.87
C GLY A 220 15.77 -13.72 -4.79
N ILE A 221 14.66 -14.41 -4.56
CA ILE A 221 14.18 -15.50 -5.41
C ILE A 221 13.68 -14.89 -6.73
N PRO A 222 14.15 -15.35 -7.91
CA PRO A 222 13.65 -14.85 -9.19
C PRO A 222 12.13 -14.98 -9.30
N VAL A 223 11.48 -13.98 -9.87
CA VAL A 223 10.02 -13.88 -9.97
C VAL A 223 9.40 -15.16 -10.55
N ARG A 224 10.00 -15.71 -11.64
CA ARG A 224 9.54 -16.95 -12.27
C ARG A 224 9.52 -18.14 -11.31
N GLN A 225 10.49 -18.24 -10.41
CA GLN A 225 10.53 -19.32 -9.41
C GLN A 225 9.57 -19.03 -8.25
N ALA A 226 9.53 -17.79 -7.78
CA ALA A 226 8.70 -17.38 -6.66
C ALA A 226 7.21 -17.63 -6.91
N VAL A 227 6.68 -17.20 -8.07
CA VAL A 227 5.24 -17.32 -8.42
C VAL A 227 4.75 -18.75 -8.52
N TRP A 228 5.62 -19.71 -8.83
CA TRP A 228 5.27 -21.13 -8.89
C TRP A 228 5.40 -21.86 -7.57
N THR A 229 5.79 -21.16 -6.49
CA THR A 229 5.81 -21.77 -5.15
C THR A 229 4.41 -21.86 -4.56
N PRO A 230 4.06 -22.98 -3.88
CA PRO A 230 2.81 -23.06 -3.11
C PRO A 230 2.69 -21.94 -2.06
N SER A 231 3.81 -21.51 -1.49
CA SER A 231 3.90 -20.39 -0.56
C SER A 231 3.36 -19.09 -1.17
N PHE A 232 3.77 -18.74 -2.41
CA PHE A 232 3.28 -17.54 -3.09
C PHE A 232 1.78 -17.62 -3.41
N ALA A 233 1.32 -18.79 -3.86
CA ALA A 233 -0.11 -19.02 -4.13
C ALA A 233 -0.95 -18.85 -2.85
N MET A 234 -0.53 -19.46 -1.72
CA MET A 234 -1.23 -19.35 -0.43
C MET A 234 -1.21 -17.93 0.10
N LEU A 235 -0.06 -17.25 0.03
CA LEU A 235 0.06 -15.86 0.45
C LEU A 235 -0.85 -14.93 -0.37
N THR A 236 -0.83 -15.04 -1.71
CA THR A 236 -1.64 -14.18 -2.59
C THR A 236 -3.12 -14.47 -2.46
N PHE A 237 -3.54 -15.73 -2.32
CA PHE A 237 -4.92 -16.12 -2.07
C PHE A 237 -5.40 -15.57 -0.71
N GLY A 238 -4.61 -15.73 0.35
CA GLY A 238 -4.91 -15.17 1.66
C GLY A 238 -5.10 -13.66 1.62
N LEU A 239 -4.20 -12.95 0.95
CA LEU A 239 -4.25 -11.50 0.79
C LEU A 239 -5.41 -11.03 -0.10
N ALA A 240 -5.81 -11.80 -1.10
CA ALA A 240 -6.99 -11.51 -1.91
C ALA A 240 -8.28 -11.64 -1.08
N GLY A 241 -8.39 -12.69 -0.24
CA GLY A 241 -9.51 -12.87 0.68
C GLY A 241 -9.63 -11.73 1.71
N ILE A 242 -8.49 -11.28 2.26
CA ILE A 242 -8.44 -10.09 3.13
C ILE A 242 -8.96 -8.85 2.38
N SER A 243 -8.51 -8.65 1.13
CA SER A 243 -8.90 -7.50 0.33
C SER A 243 -10.38 -7.54 -0.07
N PHE A 244 -10.90 -8.73 -0.34
CA PHE A 244 -12.33 -8.96 -0.56
C PHE A 244 -13.16 -8.45 0.64
N GLY A 245 -12.85 -8.91 1.85
CA GLY A 245 -13.58 -8.51 3.06
C GLY A 245 -13.45 -7.03 3.38
N THR A 246 -12.23 -6.48 3.35
CA THR A 246 -11.97 -5.08 3.70
C THR A 246 -12.56 -4.09 2.70
N ALA A 247 -12.55 -4.41 1.41
CA ALA A 247 -13.20 -3.59 0.37
C ALA A 247 -14.72 -3.63 0.51
N THR A 248 -15.28 -4.79 0.85
CA THR A 248 -16.72 -4.94 1.14
C THR A 248 -17.13 -4.02 2.29
N VAL A 249 -16.38 -4.00 3.40
CA VAL A 249 -16.64 -3.07 4.51
C VAL A 249 -16.59 -1.62 4.01
N THR A 250 -15.54 -1.24 3.31
CA THR A 250 -15.35 0.15 2.84
C THR A 250 -16.51 0.65 1.98
N VAL A 251 -17.08 -0.21 1.14
CA VAL A 251 -18.15 0.16 0.21
C VAL A 251 -19.55 0.01 0.82
N LEU A 252 -19.80 -1.07 1.56
CA LEU A 252 -21.15 -1.45 1.99
C LEU A 252 -21.48 -1.09 3.44
N GLN A 253 -20.52 -0.60 4.25
CA GLN A 253 -20.81 -0.29 5.66
C GLN A 253 -21.85 0.83 5.83
N ILE A 254 -21.82 1.90 5.02
CA ILE A 254 -22.81 2.98 5.12
C ILE A 254 -24.21 2.50 4.69
N PRO A 255 -24.39 1.89 3.50
CA PRO A 255 -25.69 1.33 3.11
C PRO A 255 -26.23 0.32 4.12
N PHE A 256 -25.37 -0.53 4.68
CA PHE A 256 -25.77 -1.48 5.71
C PHE A 256 -26.29 -0.77 6.97
N LEU A 257 -25.54 0.19 7.52
CA LEU A 257 -25.94 0.90 8.74
C LEU A 257 -27.23 1.70 8.53
N GLN A 258 -27.43 2.26 7.34
CA GLN A 258 -28.68 2.93 7.01
C GLN A 258 -29.85 1.94 6.89
N SER A 259 -29.61 0.74 6.38
CA SER A 259 -30.66 -0.29 6.26
C SER A 259 -31.21 -0.78 7.60
N ILE A 260 -30.41 -0.64 8.68
CA ILE A 260 -30.84 -0.96 10.06
C ILE A 260 -31.34 0.28 10.83
N GLY A 261 -31.58 1.41 10.11
CA GLY A 261 -32.21 2.61 10.68
C GLY A 261 -31.22 3.63 11.28
N ILE A 262 -29.91 3.47 11.11
CA ILE A 262 -28.93 4.46 11.59
C ILE A 262 -28.92 5.67 10.66
N PRO A 263 -29.03 6.92 11.19
CA PRO A 263 -29.05 8.13 10.37
C PRO A 263 -27.77 8.28 9.54
N GLY A 264 -27.91 8.84 8.32
CA GLY A 264 -26.82 9.00 7.36
C GLY A 264 -25.54 9.64 7.92
N PRO A 265 -25.61 10.77 8.65
CA PRO A 265 -24.41 11.38 9.26
C PRO A 265 -23.71 10.47 10.28
N ALA A 266 -24.48 9.72 11.08
CA ALA A 266 -23.93 8.74 12.03
C ALA A 266 -23.31 7.55 11.30
N ALA A 267 -23.97 7.02 10.25
CA ALA A 267 -23.41 5.98 9.41
C ALA A 267 -22.11 6.43 8.71
N ALA A 268 -22.05 7.67 8.22
CA ALA A 268 -20.84 8.23 7.62
C ALA A 268 -19.67 8.35 8.61
N SER A 269 -19.94 8.67 9.89
CA SER A 269 -18.90 8.73 10.92
C SER A 269 -18.18 7.40 11.15
N SER A 270 -18.84 6.27 10.84
CA SER A 270 -18.26 4.93 10.92
C SER A 270 -17.04 4.75 10.00
N VAL A 271 -17.03 5.42 8.84
CA VAL A 271 -15.89 5.37 7.89
C VAL A 271 -14.67 6.06 8.49
N ALA A 272 -14.87 7.24 9.08
CA ALA A 272 -13.80 7.96 9.77
C ALA A 272 -13.25 7.14 10.95
N PHE A 273 -14.14 6.52 11.72
CA PHE A 273 -13.75 5.66 12.85
C PHE A 273 -12.95 4.44 12.39
N TYR A 274 -13.38 3.75 11.31
CA TYR A 274 -12.66 2.64 10.69
C TYR A 274 -11.26 3.06 10.21
N ALA A 275 -11.16 4.21 9.56
CA ALA A 275 -9.88 4.75 9.09
C ALA A 275 -8.94 5.07 10.26
N LEU A 276 -9.43 5.74 11.32
CA LEU A 276 -8.65 6.07 12.51
C LEU A 276 -8.20 4.82 13.25
N SER A 277 -9.10 3.85 13.47
CA SER A 277 -8.76 2.58 14.13
C SER A 277 -7.72 1.78 13.34
N SER A 278 -7.69 1.89 12.00
CA SER A 278 -6.68 1.26 11.17
C SER A 278 -5.25 1.79 11.42
N VAL A 279 -5.11 3.05 11.87
CA VAL A 279 -3.80 3.61 12.24
C VAL A 279 -3.23 2.89 13.46
N LEU A 280 -4.08 2.56 14.44
CA LEU A 280 -3.66 1.76 15.60
C LEU A 280 -3.10 0.41 15.18
N GLY A 281 -3.75 -0.24 14.20
CA GLY A 281 -3.28 -1.51 13.65
C GLY A 281 -1.94 -1.40 12.93
N ARG A 282 -1.75 -0.35 12.10
CA ARG A 282 -0.47 -0.11 11.42
C ARG A 282 0.67 0.04 12.40
N LEU A 283 0.49 0.83 13.45
CA LEU A 283 1.49 1.01 14.50
C LEU A 283 1.67 -0.26 15.32
N GLY A 284 0.60 -0.76 15.93
CA GLY A 284 0.65 -1.92 16.83
C GLY A 284 1.28 -3.15 16.16
N PHE A 285 0.72 -3.60 15.04
CA PHE A 285 1.25 -4.76 14.32
C PHE A 285 2.59 -4.50 13.64
N GLY A 286 2.89 -3.25 13.25
CA GLY A 286 4.21 -2.88 12.77
C GLY A 286 5.31 -3.09 13.83
N PHE A 287 5.04 -2.73 15.09
CA PHE A 287 5.97 -2.96 16.20
C PHE A 287 6.01 -4.43 16.64
N LEU A 288 4.86 -5.10 16.70
CA LEU A 288 4.76 -6.50 17.08
C LEU A 288 5.42 -7.43 16.06
N ALA A 289 5.29 -7.14 14.75
CA ALA A 289 5.86 -7.96 13.69
C ALA A 289 7.40 -7.93 13.63
N ASP A 290 8.06 -6.98 14.31
CA ASP A 290 9.51 -6.99 14.48
C ASP A 290 9.95 -7.95 15.59
N ARG A 291 9.06 -8.29 16.54
CA ARG A 291 9.32 -9.18 17.67
C ARG A 291 8.80 -10.60 17.46
N TYR A 292 7.63 -10.71 16.84
CA TYR A 292 6.94 -11.97 16.60
C TYR A 292 6.99 -12.37 15.12
N SER A 293 6.65 -13.63 14.83
CA SER A 293 6.64 -14.09 13.44
C SER A 293 5.62 -13.29 12.62
N LYS A 294 6.03 -12.81 11.44
CA LYS A 294 5.19 -12.02 10.55
C LYS A 294 3.97 -12.79 10.07
N ARG A 295 4.12 -14.12 9.94
CA ARG A 295 3.01 -15.03 9.63
C ARG A 295 1.96 -15.04 10.75
N LEU A 296 2.36 -15.13 12.01
CA LEU A 296 1.42 -15.06 13.14
C LEU A 296 0.73 -13.70 13.18
N MET A 297 1.47 -12.60 12.99
CA MET A 297 0.87 -11.26 12.94
C MET A 297 -0.11 -11.09 11.79
N MET A 298 0.22 -11.62 10.60
CA MET A 298 -0.70 -11.62 9.46
C MET A 298 -1.96 -12.46 9.75
N ALA A 299 -1.78 -13.65 10.34
CA ALA A 299 -2.91 -14.50 10.73
C ALA A 299 -3.80 -13.81 11.78
N THR A 300 -3.22 -13.14 12.78
CA THR A 300 -3.99 -12.36 13.76
C THR A 300 -4.78 -11.23 13.10
N CYS A 301 -4.15 -10.46 12.22
CA CYS A 301 -4.84 -9.42 11.46
C CYS A 301 -6.00 -9.99 10.64
N THR A 302 -5.78 -11.11 9.97
CA THR A 302 -6.80 -11.77 9.14
C THR A 302 -7.94 -12.33 9.99
N ALA A 303 -7.63 -12.92 11.14
CA ALA A 303 -8.63 -13.40 12.11
C ALA A 303 -9.49 -12.24 12.63
N MET A 304 -8.89 -11.10 12.98
CA MET A 304 -9.64 -9.91 13.39
C MET A 304 -10.61 -9.44 12.30
N ILE A 305 -10.20 -9.48 11.03
CA ILE A 305 -11.05 -9.13 9.88
C ILE A 305 -12.18 -10.16 9.73
N ALA A 306 -11.88 -11.45 9.73
CA ALA A 306 -12.88 -12.50 9.56
C ALA A 306 -13.93 -12.47 10.70
N VAL A 307 -13.48 -12.37 11.95
CA VAL A 307 -14.39 -12.27 13.12
C VAL A 307 -15.20 -10.98 13.08
N GLY A 308 -14.57 -9.84 12.78
CA GLY A 308 -15.29 -8.58 12.68
C GLY A 308 -16.37 -8.60 11.59
N LEU A 309 -16.10 -9.21 10.42
CA LEU A 309 -17.10 -9.41 9.37
C LEU A 309 -18.25 -10.33 9.83
N ALA A 310 -17.96 -11.38 10.60
CA ALA A 310 -18.97 -12.27 11.16
C ALA A 310 -19.85 -11.59 12.23
N LEU A 311 -19.34 -10.56 12.89
CA LEU A 311 -20.08 -9.80 13.91
C LEU A 311 -20.97 -8.69 13.32
N LEU A 312 -20.71 -8.21 12.10
CA LEU A 312 -21.50 -7.13 11.48
C LEU A 312 -23.01 -7.44 11.42
N PRO A 313 -23.48 -8.67 11.10
CA PRO A 313 -24.90 -8.98 11.10
C PRO A 313 -25.64 -8.75 12.43
N PHE A 314 -24.93 -8.72 13.54
CA PHE A 314 -25.48 -8.56 14.90
C PHE A 314 -25.45 -7.11 15.37
N VAL A 315 -25.06 -6.18 14.52
CA VAL A 315 -25.02 -4.75 14.82
C VAL A 315 -26.42 -4.14 14.64
N HIS A 316 -26.91 -3.48 15.67
CA HIS A 316 -28.21 -2.78 15.70
C HIS A 316 -28.05 -1.29 16.05
N THR A 317 -26.92 -0.90 16.63
CA THR A 317 -26.65 0.47 17.06
C THR A 317 -25.31 0.96 16.51
N ILE A 318 -25.14 2.28 16.43
CA ILE A 318 -23.85 2.88 15.99
C ILE A 318 -22.69 2.54 16.93
N TRP A 319 -22.96 2.37 18.21
CA TRP A 319 -21.93 2.02 19.20
C TRP A 319 -21.43 0.58 19.04
N GLU A 320 -22.34 -0.34 18.74
CA GLU A 320 -21.97 -1.72 18.36
C GLU A 320 -21.17 -1.73 17.06
N ALA A 321 -21.56 -0.91 16.07
CA ALA A 321 -20.77 -0.73 14.85
C ALA A 321 -19.35 -0.25 15.17
N PHE A 322 -19.18 0.74 16.03
CA PHE A 322 -17.86 1.21 16.45
C PHE A 322 -17.05 0.11 17.17
N ALA A 323 -17.68 -0.70 18.02
CA ALA A 323 -17.00 -1.81 18.67
C ALA A 323 -16.48 -2.85 17.65
N VAL A 324 -17.29 -3.21 16.67
CA VAL A 324 -16.88 -4.12 15.59
C VAL A 324 -15.81 -3.48 14.69
N LEU A 325 -15.94 -2.21 14.36
CA LEU A 325 -14.95 -1.48 13.55
C LEU A 325 -13.63 -1.27 14.31
N LEU A 326 -13.65 -1.20 15.65
CA LEU A 326 -12.43 -1.19 16.48
C LEU A 326 -11.66 -2.53 16.40
N LEU A 327 -12.33 -3.63 16.03
CA LEU A 327 -11.67 -4.90 15.71
C LEU A 327 -11.22 -4.95 14.25
N LEU A 328 -12.10 -4.58 13.31
CA LEU A 328 -11.83 -4.61 11.86
C LEU A 328 -10.71 -3.67 11.44
N GLY A 329 -10.72 -2.43 11.96
CA GLY A 329 -9.77 -1.40 11.56
C GLY A 329 -8.31 -1.74 11.86
N PRO A 330 -7.94 -2.12 13.09
CA PRO A 330 -6.59 -2.57 13.39
C PRO A 330 -6.19 -3.82 12.61
N GLY A 331 -7.10 -4.77 12.40
CA GLY A 331 -6.88 -5.92 11.53
C GLY A 331 -6.47 -5.47 10.12
N PHE A 332 -7.25 -4.60 9.50
CA PHE A 332 -6.94 -4.04 8.18
C PHE A 332 -5.63 -3.26 8.18
N GLY A 333 -5.46 -2.34 9.13
CA GLY A 333 -4.26 -1.49 9.20
C GLY A 333 -2.97 -2.28 9.32
N GLY A 334 -2.98 -3.32 10.17
CA GLY A 334 -1.82 -4.19 10.42
C GLY A 334 -1.40 -5.01 9.21
N THR A 335 -2.34 -5.41 8.33
CA THR A 335 -1.99 -6.18 7.12
C THR A 335 -1.03 -5.44 6.20
N VAL A 336 -1.03 -4.12 6.18
CA VAL A 336 -0.24 -3.31 5.22
C VAL A 336 1.27 -3.44 5.48
N PRO A 337 1.81 -3.08 6.67
CA PRO A 337 3.23 -3.22 6.96
C PRO A 337 3.68 -4.68 7.09
N VAL A 338 2.85 -5.53 7.70
CA VAL A 338 3.18 -6.94 7.92
C VAL A 338 3.35 -7.69 6.59
N ARG A 339 2.44 -7.45 5.62
CA ARG A 339 2.53 -8.03 4.28
C ARG A 339 3.84 -7.69 3.58
N ALA A 340 4.19 -6.41 3.55
CA ALA A 340 5.41 -5.98 2.87
C ALA A 340 6.66 -6.57 3.54
N ALA A 341 6.69 -6.60 4.88
CA ALA A 341 7.76 -7.26 5.63
C ALA A 341 7.81 -8.77 5.35
N MET A 342 6.67 -9.45 5.29
CA MET A 342 6.58 -10.88 5.02
C MET A 342 7.09 -11.23 3.60
N ILE A 343 6.71 -10.46 2.57
CA ILE A 343 7.21 -10.66 1.20
C ILE A 343 8.72 -10.49 1.16
N ALA A 344 9.26 -9.43 1.77
CA ALA A 344 10.69 -9.16 1.77
C ALA A 344 11.50 -10.23 2.53
N ASP A 345 10.97 -10.76 3.63
CA ASP A 345 11.65 -11.80 4.42
C ASP A 345 11.58 -13.18 3.75
N THR A 346 10.48 -13.46 3.04
CA THR A 346 10.27 -14.77 2.38
C THR A 346 11.00 -14.86 1.05
N TYR A 347 10.90 -13.82 0.22
CA TYR A 347 11.39 -13.85 -1.17
C TYR A 347 12.63 -12.98 -1.40
N GLY A 348 13.09 -12.22 -0.39
CA GLY A 348 14.22 -11.31 -0.50
C GLY A 348 13.84 -9.94 -1.07
N THR A 349 14.86 -9.06 -1.19
CA THR A 349 14.65 -7.65 -1.58
C THR A 349 15.05 -7.35 -3.02
N LYS A 350 15.74 -8.28 -3.73
CA LYS A 350 16.24 -8.05 -5.11
C LYS A 350 15.09 -7.83 -6.12
N TYR A 351 14.01 -8.61 -6.00
CA TYR A 351 12.83 -8.55 -6.88
C TYR A 351 11.55 -8.14 -6.13
N PHE A 352 11.71 -7.43 -5.02
CA PHE A 352 10.59 -7.06 -4.14
C PHE A 352 9.54 -6.23 -4.86
N GLY A 353 9.94 -5.25 -5.68
CA GLY A 353 9.03 -4.38 -6.39
C GLY A 353 8.08 -5.16 -7.29
N THR A 354 8.62 -6.07 -8.11
CA THR A 354 7.84 -6.92 -9.01
C THR A 354 6.92 -7.86 -8.26
N LEU A 355 7.42 -8.55 -7.22
CA LEU A 355 6.62 -9.50 -6.42
C LEU A 355 5.50 -8.79 -5.65
N ASN A 356 5.80 -7.65 -5.02
CA ASN A 356 4.79 -6.86 -4.33
C ASN A 356 3.77 -6.26 -5.32
N GLY A 357 4.19 -5.93 -6.54
CA GLY A 357 3.31 -5.51 -7.63
C GLY A 357 2.33 -6.61 -8.03
N LEU A 358 2.80 -7.85 -8.23
CA LEU A 358 1.96 -9.01 -8.53
C LEU A 358 0.97 -9.31 -7.39
N VAL A 359 1.43 -9.26 -6.15
CA VAL A 359 0.56 -9.40 -4.98
C VAL A 359 -0.51 -8.30 -4.97
N THR A 360 -0.14 -7.06 -5.30
CA THR A 360 -1.08 -5.94 -5.35
C THR A 360 -2.12 -6.14 -6.45
N PHE A 361 -1.72 -6.61 -7.62
CA PHE A 361 -2.62 -6.95 -8.72
C PHE A 361 -3.66 -8.00 -8.31
N ILE A 362 -3.23 -9.12 -7.71
CA ILE A 362 -4.14 -10.20 -7.26
C ILE A 362 -5.08 -9.69 -6.17
N ARG A 363 -4.59 -8.84 -5.25
CA ARG A 363 -5.41 -8.20 -4.22
C ARG A 363 -6.45 -7.25 -4.80
N THR A 364 -6.14 -6.54 -5.88
CA THR A 364 -7.08 -5.65 -6.56
C THR A 364 -8.26 -6.43 -7.11
N ILE A 365 -8.03 -7.62 -7.68
CA ILE A 365 -9.11 -8.52 -8.09
C ILE A 365 -10.01 -8.88 -6.89
N GLY A 366 -9.43 -9.27 -5.76
CA GLY A 366 -10.20 -9.54 -4.53
C GLY A 366 -11.01 -8.33 -4.05
N SER A 367 -10.39 -7.15 -4.10
CA SER A 367 -11.02 -5.87 -3.72
C SER A 367 -12.22 -5.52 -4.61
N GLY A 368 -12.12 -5.72 -5.92
CA GLY A 368 -13.20 -5.47 -6.87
C GLY A 368 -14.35 -6.47 -6.72
N LEU A 369 -14.02 -7.76 -6.54
CA LEU A 369 -15.02 -8.82 -6.39
C LEU A 369 -15.80 -8.73 -5.09
N GLY A 370 -15.19 -8.24 -4.00
CA GLY A 370 -15.82 -8.21 -2.68
C GLY A 370 -17.18 -7.51 -2.65
N PRO A 371 -17.23 -6.19 -2.88
CA PRO A 371 -18.48 -5.44 -2.87
C PRO A 371 -19.47 -5.92 -3.92
N LEU A 372 -18.98 -6.35 -5.10
CA LEU A 372 -19.81 -6.81 -6.20
C LEU A 372 -20.54 -8.10 -5.85
N VAL A 373 -19.83 -9.11 -5.36
CA VAL A 373 -20.43 -10.42 -5.00
C VAL A 373 -21.34 -10.27 -3.79
N VAL A 374 -20.92 -9.53 -2.77
CA VAL A 374 -21.74 -9.30 -1.57
C VAL A 374 -22.97 -8.46 -1.91
N GLY A 375 -22.82 -7.41 -2.74
CA GLY A 375 -23.95 -6.63 -3.22
C GLY A 375 -24.97 -7.50 -3.98
N PHE A 376 -24.50 -8.37 -4.88
CA PHE A 376 -25.37 -9.31 -5.59
C PHE A 376 -26.13 -10.26 -4.65
N VAL A 377 -25.44 -10.76 -3.59
CA VAL A 377 -26.11 -11.58 -2.56
C VAL A 377 -27.17 -10.78 -1.82
N VAL A 378 -26.90 -9.52 -1.46
CA VAL A 378 -27.87 -8.63 -0.80
C VAL A 378 -29.07 -8.36 -1.71
N ASP A 379 -28.85 -8.08 -3.01
CA ASP A 379 -29.93 -7.85 -3.97
C ASP A 379 -30.85 -9.06 -4.15
N ARG A 380 -30.28 -10.28 -4.03
CA ARG A 380 -31.05 -11.53 -4.16
C ARG A 380 -31.77 -11.95 -2.88
N THR A 381 -31.18 -11.71 -1.73
CA THR A 381 -31.70 -12.17 -0.42
C THR A 381 -32.52 -11.10 0.32
N GLY A 382 -32.32 -9.83 -0.03
CA GLY A 382 -32.88 -8.68 0.68
C GLY A 382 -32.18 -8.35 2.01
N PHE A 383 -31.19 -9.13 2.43
CA PHE A 383 -30.54 -8.99 3.73
C PHE A 383 -29.01 -8.96 3.62
N TYR A 384 -28.38 -8.06 4.37
CA TYR A 384 -26.91 -7.96 4.45
C TYR A 384 -26.25 -9.14 5.18
N THR A 385 -26.99 -9.86 6.04
CA THR A 385 -26.47 -10.97 6.87
C THR A 385 -25.72 -12.01 6.05
N ALA A 386 -26.34 -12.52 4.98
CA ALA A 386 -25.73 -13.53 4.12
C ALA A 386 -24.46 -12.99 3.43
N GLY A 387 -24.48 -11.72 3.02
CA GLY A 387 -23.34 -11.05 2.40
C GLY A 387 -22.14 -10.91 3.36
N TRP A 388 -22.38 -10.48 4.59
CA TRP A 388 -21.32 -10.35 5.61
C TRP A 388 -20.75 -11.71 6.01
N LEU A 389 -21.59 -12.75 6.18
CA LEU A 389 -21.13 -14.10 6.48
C LEU A 389 -20.30 -14.69 5.32
N LEU A 390 -20.69 -14.44 4.07
CA LEU A 390 -19.89 -14.82 2.91
C LEU A 390 -18.52 -14.11 2.91
N ALA A 391 -18.50 -12.80 3.17
CA ALA A 391 -17.24 -12.06 3.25
C ALA A 391 -16.34 -12.57 4.39
N SER A 392 -16.95 -12.91 5.54
CA SER A 392 -16.25 -13.56 6.66
C SER A 392 -15.69 -14.93 6.28
N ALA A 393 -16.46 -15.76 5.59
CA ALA A 393 -16.00 -17.08 5.14
C ALA A 393 -14.81 -16.97 4.17
N VAL A 394 -14.86 -16.03 3.22
CA VAL A 394 -13.75 -15.76 2.30
C VAL A 394 -12.50 -15.27 3.05
N ALA A 395 -12.65 -14.36 4.01
CA ALA A 395 -11.56 -13.92 4.87
C ALA A 395 -11.03 -15.06 5.75
N GLY A 396 -11.91 -15.93 6.26
CA GLY A 396 -11.56 -17.14 7.00
C GLY A 396 -10.77 -18.16 6.17
N ALA A 397 -11.16 -18.39 4.91
CA ALA A 397 -10.37 -19.17 3.97
C ALA A 397 -8.98 -18.54 3.74
N GLY A 398 -8.93 -17.20 3.65
CA GLY A 398 -7.68 -16.45 3.62
C GLY A 398 -6.82 -16.65 4.87
N LEU A 399 -7.42 -16.69 6.05
CA LEU A 399 -6.72 -17.01 7.30
C LEU A 399 -6.09 -18.41 7.26
N VAL A 400 -6.84 -19.41 6.81
CA VAL A 400 -6.33 -20.78 6.67
C VAL A 400 -5.15 -20.81 5.70
N ALA A 401 -5.26 -20.12 4.56
CA ALA A 401 -4.17 -20.02 3.58
C ALA A 401 -2.90 -19.40 4.19
N VAL A 402 -3.03 -18.31 4.97
CA VAL A 402 -1.90 -17.68 5.68
C VAL A 402 -1.30 -18.63 6.74
N LEU A 403 -2.13 -19.40 7.45
CA LEU A 403 -1.68 -20.35 8.47
C LEU A 403 -0.98 -21.58 7.87
N VAL A 404 -1.38 -22.04 6.70
CA VAL A 404 -0.81 -23.21 6.01
C VAL A 404 0.43 -22.80 5.19
N GLU A 405 0.55 -21.52 4.82
CA GLU A 405 1.70 -21.00 4.07
C GLU A 405 3.00 -21.40 4.74
N ARG A 406 3.93 -21.98 4.00
CA ARG A 406 5.27 -22.33 4.46
C ARG A 406 6.31 -21.70 3.53
N PRO A 407 7.25 -20.90 4.07
CA PRO A 407 8.30 -20.31 3.26
C PRO A 407 9.08 -21.38 2.49
N PRO A 408 9.50 -21.11 1.24
CA PRO A 408 10.27 -22.05 0.43
C PRO A 408 11.74 -22.10 0.90
N GLU A 409 12.00 -22.76 2.02
CA GLU A 409 13.31 -22.74 2.71
C GLU A 409 14.47 -23.15 1.81
N ALA A 410 14.30 -24.19 0.98
CA ALA A 410 15.34 -24.65 0.05
C ALA A 410 15.73 -23.54 -0.95
N LEU A 411 14.74 -22.88 -1.57
CA LEU A 411 14.98 -21.77 -2.49
C LEU A 411 15.61 -20.56 -1.76
N ARG A 412 15.14 -20.26 -0.55
CA ARG A 412 15.69 -19.16 0.26
C ARG A 412 17.18 -19.40 0.57
N LYS A 413 17.54 -20.61 0.98
CA LYS A 413 18.92 -20.99 1.26
C LYS A 413 19.78 -20.87 0.01
N GLN A 414 19.35 -21.49 -1.09
CA GLN A 414 20.04 -21.45 -2.38
C GLN A 414 20.34 -20.02 -2.83
N TRP A 415 19.34 -19.12 -2.83
CA TRP A 415 19.52 -17.76 -3.33
C TRP A 415 20.27 -16.84 -2.37
N ARG A 416 20.29 -17.14 -1.08
CA ARG A 416 21.17 -16.45 -0.11
C ARG A 416 22.62 -16.83 -0.33
N GLU A 417 22.90 -18.11 -0.52
CA GLU A 417 24.26 -18.62 -0.80
C GLU A 417 24.78 -18.09 -2.14
N HIS A 418 23.96 -18.09 -3.17
CA HIS A 418 24.30 -17.52 -4.48
C HIS A 418 24.65 -16.02 -4.38
N ALA A 419 23.87 -15.23 -3.68
CA ALA A 419 24.12 -13.80 -3.49
C ALA A 419 25.41 -13.55 -2.69
N ALA A 420 25.70 -14.39 -1.70
CA ALA A 420 26.94 -14.31 -0.94
C ALA A 420 28.18 -14.63 -1.81
N ALA A 421 28.06 -15.64 -2.68
CA ALA A 421 29.12 -16.00 -3.63
C ALA A 421 29.37 -14.89 -4.68
N GLU A 422 28.29 -14.31 -5.23
CA GLU A 422 28.38 -13.15 -6.15
C GLU A 422 29.07 -11.95 -5.47
N GLY A 423 28.73 -11.66 -4.23
CA GLY A 423 29.35 -10.58 -3.44
C GLY A 423 30.85 -10.80 -3.25
N ALA A 424 31.25 -12.01 -2.83
CA ALA A 424 32.65 -12.36 -2.64
C ALA A 424 33.48 -12.30 -3.95
N ALA A 425 32.89 -12.75 -5.06
CA ALA A 425 33.54 -12.68 -6.38
C ALA A 425 33.77 -11.22 -6.84
N THR A 426 32.79 -10.34 -6.58
CA THR A 426 32.88 -8.91 -6.93
C THR A 426 33.95 -8.20 -6.09
N GLU A 427 34.05 -8.49 -4.80
CA GLU A 427 35.09 -7.96 -3.91
C GLU A 427 36.49 -8.42 -4.34
N ALA A 428 36.66 -9.72 -4.68
CA ALA A 428 37.93 -10.27 -5.17
C ALA A 428 38.37 -9.63 -6.49
N GLN A 429 37.43 -9.33 -7.38
CA GLN A 429 37.71 -8.66 -8.66
C GLN A 429 38.09 -7.18 -8.47
N ALA A 430 37.41 -6.47 -7.55
CA ALA A 430 37.75 -5.09 -7.21
C ALA A 430 39.16 -4.98 -6.58
N THR A 431 39.53 -5.94 -5.70
CA THR A 431 40.86 -5.98 -5.09
C THR A 431 41.96 -6.23 -6.12
N ARG A 432 41.72 -7.07 -7.14
CA ARG A 432 42.66 -7.33 -8.23
C ARG A 432 42.83 -6.14 -9.20
N SER A 433 41.82 -5.29 -9.36
CA SER A 433 41.89 -4.11 -10.22
C SER A 433 42.61 -2.92 -9.57
N HIS A 434 42.84 -2.96 -8.27
CA HIS A 434 43.56 -1.95 -7.50
C HIS A 434 45.01 -2.39 -7.10
N ALA A 435 45.38 -3.64 -7.37
CA ALA A 435 46.72 -4.16 -7.26
C ALA A 435 47.44 -4.16 -8.61
#